data_d2c3b2333d066d1be6dcac27e20a6e42
#
_entry.id   d2c3b2333d066d1be6dcac27e20a6e42
#
_cell.length_a   1.000
_cell.length_b   1.000
_cell.length_c   1.000
_cell.angle_alpha   90.00
_cell.angle_beta   90.00
_cell.angle_gamma   90.00
#
_symmetry.space_group_name_H-M   'P 1'
#
loop_
_entity.id
_entity.type
_entity.pdbx_description
1 polymer ?
#
loop_
_entity_poly.entity_id
_entity_poly.type
_entity_poly.pdbx_seq_one_letter_code
_entity_poly.pdbx_strand_id
1 'polypeptide(L)'
;RDYYVDLAGTDSKDKLTHAGLYGPQCSMDTLSQLFGVSVDYYAKVNFTTLRDMVNALGGVDLDSVYEFTTISGEYFVQGMNYGVDGSSALAFARERYNLPNGDNDRVMNQQIVLKAIINKCLSPAILTGYMGIMDSLSDSFETSLSQQQISSLVRMQLNDGAGWDIMSSRVVGTGNDTDYTCYSSGDQILYVMIPDENSVATAADFINRVKNGETISQEEIAASMMN
;
A
#
# COMPACT_ATOMS: atom_id res chain seq x y z
N ARG A 1 -3.43 -3.71 -8.82
CA ARG A 1 -2.61 -2.92 -9.75
C ARG A 1 -3.18 -2.97 -11.17
N ASP A 2 -3.28 -4.12 -11.78
CA ASP A 2 -3.73 -4.30 -13.16
C ASP A 2 -5.26 -4.55 -13.26
N TYR A 3 -6.02 -4.29 -12.18
CA TYR A 3 -7.48 -4.43 -12.20
C TYR A 3 -8.10 -3.46 -13.19
N TYR A 4 -9.01 -4.00 -14.02
CA TYR A 4 -9.77 -3.27 -15.03
C TYR A 4 -11.03 -2.70 -14.40
N VAL A 5 -11.03 -1.39 -14.18
CA VAL A 5 -12.05 -0.68 -13.40
C VAL A 5 -12.54 0.55 -14.14
N ASP A 6 -13.73 1.04 -13.78
CA ASP A 6 -14.22 2.32 -14.26
C ASP A 6 -13.31 3.43 -13.78
N LEU A 7 -12.77 4.23 -14.71
CA LEU A 7 -11.84 5.31 -14.42
C LEU A 7 -12.62 6.58 -14.08
N ALA A 8 -12.46 7.08 -12.88
CA ALA A 8 -13.17 8.25 -12.42
C ALA A 8 -12.92 9.47 -13.32
N GLY A 9 -14.00 10.23 -13.60
CA GLY A 9 -13.96 11.39 -14.49
C GLY A 9 -14.00 11.05 -15.98
N THR A 10 -14.20 9.77 -16.34
CA THR A 10 -14.38 9.33 -17.73
C THR A 10 -15.55 8.34 -17.81
N ASP A 11 -16.04 8.10 -19.03
CA ASP A 11 -17.00 7.03 -19.32
C ASP A 11 -16.29 5.75 -19.80
N SER A 12 -15.07 5.53 -19.37
CA SER A 12 -14.18 4.46 -19.86
C SER A 12 -13.55 3.69 -18.73
N LYS A 13 -13.02 2.49 -19.07
CA LYS A 13 -12.27 1.66 -18.13
C LYS A 13 -10.77 1.72 -18.38
N ASP A 14 -10.00 1.52 -17.32
CA ASP A 14 -8.55 1.42 -17.38
C ASP A 14 -8.02 0.50 -16.25
N LYS A 15 -6.72 0.22 -16.28
CA LYS A 15 -6.06 -0.40 -15.12
C LYS A 15 -6.11 0.56 -13.94
N LEU A 16 -6.44 0.06 -12.76
CA LEU A 16 -6.45 0.85 -11.53
C LEU A 16 -5.14 1.64 -11.32
N THR A 17 -4.00 1.04 -11.66
CA THR A 17 -2.70 1.73 -11.56
C THR A 17 -2.58 2.94 -12.49
N HIS A 18 -3.31 2.95 -13.62
CA HIS A 18 -3.27 4.05 -14.58
C HIS A 18 -4.08 5.27 -14.12
N ALA A 19 -4.98 5.12 -13.14
CA ALA A 19 -5.64 6.27 -12.52
C ALA A 19 -4.62 7.29 -11.96
N GLY A 20 -3.45 6.81 -11.51
CA GLY A 20 -2.34 7.65 -11.07
C GLY A 20 -1.71 8.53 -12.15
N LEU A 21 -1.88 8.23 -13.44
CA LEU A 21 -1.44 9.07 -14.56
C LEU A 21 -2.22 10.38 -14.63
N TYR A 22 -3.45 10.37 -14.14
CA TYR A 22 -4.37 11.51 -14.10
C TYR A 22 -4.37 12.23 -12.75
N GLY A 23 -3.44 11.86 -11.89
CA GLY A 23 -3.19 12.48 -10.59
C GLY A 23 -3.80 11.72 -9.40
N PRO A 24 -3.42 12.13 -8.17
CA PRO A 24 -3.88 11.46 -6.95
C PRO A 24 -5.40 11.50 -6.78
N GLN A 25 -6.06 12.59 -7.17
CA GLN A 25 -7.51 12.72 -7.06
C GLN A 25 -8.24 11.66 -7.90
N CYS A 26 -7.83 11.45 -9.15
CA CYS A 26 -8.41 10.39 -10.00
C CYS A 26 -8.24 9.01 -9.36
N SER A 27 -7.08 8.73 -8.75
CA SER A 27 -6.86 7.47 -8.02
C SER A 27 -7.81 7.31 -6.82
N MET A 28 -7.99 8.38 -6.03
CA MET A 28 -8.90 8.38 -4.88
C MET A 28 -10.36 8.16 -5.32
N ASP A 29 -10.81 8.88 -6.34
CA ASP A 29 -12.17 8.79 -6.84
C ASP A 29 -12.45 7.42 -7.46
N THR A 30 -11.48 6.87 -8.22
CA THR A 30 -11.57 5.52 -8.79
C THR A 30 -11.66 4.44 -7.69
N LEU A 31 -10.86 4.54 -6.63
CA LEU A 31 -10.94 3.64 -5.49
C LEU A 31 -12.25 3.80 -4.73
N SER A 32 -12.72 5.05 -4.57
CA SER A 32 -14.00 5.34 -3.92
C SER A 32 -15.18 4.71 -4.67
N GLN A 33 -15.17 4.78 -6.01
CA GLN A 33 -16.17 4.13 -6.86
C GLN A 33 -16.09 2.61 -6.76
N LEU A 34 -14.87 2.03 -6.83
CA LEU A 34 -14.66 0.58 -6.81
C LEU A 34 -15.18 -0.05 -5.51
N PHE A 35 -14.90 0.56 -4.36
CA PHE A 35 -15.26 0.00 -3.06
C PHE A 35 -16.53 0.61 -2.44
N GLY A 36 -17.14 1.63 -3.06
CA GLY A 36 -18.30 2.31 -2.49
C GLY A 36 -18.01 3.02 -1.16
N VAL A 37 -16.77 3.44 -0.94
CA VAL A 37 -16.32 4.12 0.28
C VAL A 37 -15.62 5.44 -0.06
N SER A 38 -15.66 6.43 0.83
CA SER A 38 -14.89 7.66 0.63
C SER A 38 -13.40 7.41 0.89
N VAL A 39 -12.56 7.85 -0.03
CA VAL A 39 -11.10 7.97 0.14
C VAL A 39 -10.79 9.46 0.27
N ASP A 40 -10.48 9.92 1.47
CA ASP A 40 -10.46 11.35 1.79
C ASP A 40 -9.06 11.98 1.71
N TYR A 41 -8.02 11.16 1.86
CA TYR A 41 -6.63 11.62 1.86
C TYR A 41 -5.72 10.69 1.07
N TYR A 42 -4.61 11.24 0.61
CA TYR A 42 -3.54 10.46 -0.01
C TYR A 42 -2.17 10.79 0.59
N ALA A 43 -1.30 9.81 0.48
CA ALA A 43 0.15 9.97 0.64
C ALA A 43 0.82 9.34 -0.58
N LYS A 44 1.63 10.12 -1.30
CA LYS A 44 2.31 9.68 -2.51
C LYS A 44 3.80 9.55 -2.23
N VAL A 45 4.32 8.36 -2.50
CA VAL A 45 5.73 8.04 -2.32
C VAL A 45 6.30 7.44 -3.62
N ASN A 46 7.52 7.82 -3.95
CA ASN A 46 8.30 7.16 -4.99
C ASN A 46 9.42 6.32 -4.34
N PHE A 47 10.26 5.68 -5.13
CA PHE A 47 11.34 4.83 -4.63
C PHE A 47 12.37 5.59 -3.79
N THR A 48 12.69 6.83 -4.19
CA THR A 48 13.59 7.69 -3.43
C THR A 48 12.96 8.06 -2.10
N THR A 49 11.69 8.49 -2.12
CA THR A 49 10.94 8.84 -0.90
C THR A 49 10.86 7.67 0.08
N LEU A 50 10.57 6.46 -0.41
CA LEU A 50 10.50 5.27 0.45
C LEU A 50 11.85 5.00 1.13
N ARG A 51 12.95 5.03 0.37
CA ARG A 51 14.30 4.86 0.90
C ARG A 51 14.63 5.92 1.96
N ASP A 52 14.37 7.18 1.64
CA ASP A 52 14.72 8.30 2.51
C ASP A 52 13.84 8.34 3.76
N MET A 53 12.57 7.94 3.64
CA MET A 53 11.66 7.78 4.78
C MET A 53 12.14 6.69 5.74
N VAL A 54 12.50 5.51 5.23
CA VAL A 54 13.05 4.43 6.07
C VAL A 54 14.34 4.87 6.78
N ASN A 55 15.23 5.59 6.08
CA ASN A 55 16.45 6.12 6.67
C ASN A 55 16.17 7.19 7.74
N ALA A 56 15.21 8.10 7.49
CA ALA A 56 14.80 9.13 8.46
C ALA A 56 14.18 8.52 9.73
N LEU A 57 13.52 7.37 9.60
CA LEU A 57 12.96 6.59 10.70
C LEU A 57 14.05 5.79 11.47
N GLY A 58 15.31 5.79 11.02
CA GLY A 58 16.39 4.99 11.61
C GLY A 58 16.31 3.50 11.30
N GLY A 59 15.71 3.14 10.17
CA GLY A 59 15.48 1.78 9.74
C GLY A 59 14.15 1.20 10.22
N VAL A 60 13.72 0.09 9.60
CA VAL A 60 12.49 -0.63 9.90
C VAL A 60 12.76 -2.11 10.14
N ASP A 61 11.84 -2.79 10.83
CA ASP A 61 11.90 -4.22 11.06
C ASP A 61 10.93 -4.92 10.11
N LEU A 62 11.45 -5.85 9.28
CA LEU A 62 10.68 -6.55 8.25
C LEU A 62 10.49 -8.02 8.63
N ASP A 63 9.25 -8.49 8.69
CA ASP A 63 8.90 -9.90 8.89
C ASP A 63 8.76 -10.59 7.51
N SER A 64 9.85 -11.17 7.04
CA SER A 64 9.88 -11.80 5.71
C SER A 64 9.24 -13.18 5.73
N VAL A 65 8.33 -13.43 4.78
CA VAL A 65 7.70 -14.75 4.61
C VAL A 65 8.69 -15.80 4.09
N TYR A 66 9.69 -15.36 3.33
CA TYR A 66 10.69 -16.24 2.70
C TYR A 66 12.11 -15.81 3.07
N GLU A 67 13.01 -16.78 3.02
CA GLU A 67 14.44 -16.54 2.93
C GLU A 67 14.81 -16.34 1.46
N PHE A 68 15.48 -15.23 1.12
CA PHE A 68 15.92 -14.95 -0.25
C PHE A 68 17.05 -13.91 -0.30
N THR A 69 17.71 -13.88 -1.45
CA THR A 69 18.64 -12.80 -1.81
C THR A 69 18.04 -12.01 -2.96
N THR A 70 18.04 -10.68 -2.86
CA THR A 70 17.53 -9.79 -3.93
C THR A 70 18.47 -9.81 -5.14
N ILE A 71 17.99 -9.32 -6.30
CA ILE A 71 18.84 -9.13 -7.48
C ILE A 71 20.02 -8.21 -7.19
N SER A 72 19.85 -7.21 -6.30
CA SER A 72 20.92 -6.29 -5.91
C SER A 72 21.88 -6.86 -4.86
N GLY A 73 21.61 -8.05 -4.34
CA GLY A 73 22.53 -8.81 -3.48
C GLY A 73 22.23 -8.72 -1.98
N GLU A 74 21.17 -8.05 -1.57
CA GLU A 74 20.73 -8.01 -0.16
C GLU A 74 20.08 -9.34 0.23
N TYR A 75 20.50 -9.88 1.37
CA TYR A 75 20.00 -11.14 1.91
C TYR A 75 19.01 -10.91 3.05
N PHE A 76 17.89 -11.62 2.99
CA PHE A 76 16.85 -11.62 4.02
C PHE A 76 16.58 -13.03 4.52
N VAL A 77 16.52 -13.19 5.84
CA VAL A 77 16.09 -14.44 6.47
C VAL A 77 14.59 -14.54 6.49
N GLN A 78 14.05 -15.75 6.51
CA GLN A 78 12.64 -15.97 6.84
C GLN A 78 12.39 -15.52 8.29
N GLY A 79 11.32 -14.73 8.53
CA GLY A 79 11.03 -14.11 9.82
C GLY A 79 11.60 -12.71 9.94
N MET A 80 11.90 -12.30 11.17
CA MET A 80 12.26 -10.90 11.46
C MET A 80 13.68 -10.53 11.02
N ASN A 81 13.75 -9.46 10.22
CA ASN A 81 14.97 -8.78 9.82
C ASN A 81 14.95 -7.39 10.46
N TYR A 82 15.84 -7.13 11.42
CA TYR A 82 15.81 -5.94 12.26
C TYR A 82 16.65 -4.79 11.69
N GLY A 83 16.18 -3.56 11.87
CA GLY A 83 16.94 -2.34 11.55
C GLY A 83 17.31 -2.22 10.07
N VAL A 84 16.46 -2.73 9.17
CA VAL A 84 16.68 -2.70 7.72
C VAL A 84 16.70 -1.25 7.24
N ASP A 85 17.79 -0.85 6.58
CA ASP A 85 17.96 0.50 6.04
C ASP A 85 17.08 0.73 4.78
N GLY A 86 17.02 1.99 4.33
CA GLY A 86 16.15 2.38 3.23
C GLY A 86 16.50 1.72 1.90
N SER A 87 17.77 1.45 1.62
CA SER A 87 18.20 0.80 0.38
C SER A 87 17.80 -0.66 0.37
N SER A 88 18.03 -1.36 1.47
CA SER A 88 17.66 -2.76 1.65
C SER A 88 16.13 -2.94 1.69
N ALA A 89 15.39 -2.04 2.36
CA ALA A 89 13.94 -2.05 2.37
C ALA A 89 13.34 -1.82 0.96
N LEU A 90 13.96 -0.94 0.18
CA LEU A 90 13.58 -0.72 -1.22
C LEU A 90 13.86 -1.97 -2.09
N ALA A 91 15.02 -2.61 -1.91
CA ALA A 91 15.36 -3.85 -2.60
C ALA A 91 14.37 -4.97 -2.27
N PHE A 92 14.03 -5.14 -0.97
CA PHE A 92 12.99 -6.07 -0.49
C PHE A 92 11.64 -5.83 -1.16
N ALA A 93 11.16 -4.57 -1.20
CA ALA A 93 9.87 -4.19 -1.79
C ALA A 93 9.82 -4.37 -3.32
N ARG A 94 10.97 -4.41 -4.00
CA ARG A 94 11.07 -4.53 -5.46
C ARG A 94 11.38 -5.94 -5.94
N GLU A 95 11.85 -6.83 -5.05
CA GLU A 95 12.20 -8.18 -5.44
C GLU A 95 10.99 -8.93 -6.01
N ARG A 96 11.22 -9.65 -7.09
CA ARG A 96 10.22 -10.43 -7.81
C ARG A 96 10.77 -11.75 -8.34
N TYR A 97 12.01 -11.74 -8.80
CA TYR A 97 12.56 -12.85 -9.56
C TYR A 97 13.05 -14.00 -8.67
N ASN A 98 13.51 -13.68 -7.46
CA ASN A 98 14.00 -14.66 -6.48
C ASN A 98 12.94 -15.02 -5.44
N LEU A 99 11.65 -14.80 -5.76
CA LEU A 99 10.51 -15.14 -4.92
C LEU A 99 9.67 -16.25 -5.59
N PRO A 100 9.08 -17.17 -4.81
CA PRO A 100 8.36 -18.34 -5.34
C PRO A 100 7.20 -18.01 -6.28
N ASN A 101 6.40 -16.98 -5.95
CA ASN A 101 5.21 -16.58 -6.72
C ASN A 101 5.40 -15.23 -7.44
N GLY A 102 6.63 -14.80 -7.63
CA GLY A 102 7.01 -13.64 -8.44
C GLY A 102 6.29 -12.35 -8.04
N ASP A 103 5.43 -11.84 -8.92
CA ASP A 103 4.75 -10.55 -8.72
C ASP A 103 3.81 -10.53 -7.50
N ASN A 104 3.18 -11.64 -7.18
CA ASN A 104 2.29 -11.74 -6.01
C ASN A 104 3.08 -11.56 -4.70
N ASP A 105 4.24 -12.19 -4.60
CA ASP A 105 5.10 -12.06 -3.41
C ASP A 105 5.73 -10.66 -3.32
N ARG A 106 6.02 -10.01 -4.46
CA ARG A 106 6.44 -8.60 -4.46
C ARG A 106 5.36 -7.71 -3.86
N VAL A 107 4.09 -7.90 -4.20
CA VAL A 107 2.99 -7.11 -3.62
C VAL A 107 2.92 -7.35 -2.11
N MET A 108 3.08 -8.59 -1.67
CA MET A 108 3.15 -8.93 -0.24
C MET A 108 4.33 -8.24 0.45
N ASN A 109 5.52 -8.25 -0.15
CA ASN A 109 6.69 -7.56 0.37
C ASN A 109 6.46 -6.04 0.48
N GLN A 110 5.77 -5.42 -0.48
CA GLN A 110 5.38 -4.01 -0.40
C GLN A 110 4.47 -3.74 0.80
N GLN A 111 3.51 -4.63 1.08
CA GLN A 111 2.64 -4.51 2.26
C GLN A 111 3.41 -4.68 3.57
N ILE A 112 4.38 -5.60 3.62
CA ILE A 112 5.27 -5.78 4.78
C ILE A 112 6.05 -4.50 5.07
N VAL A 113 6.67 -3.90 4.05
CA VAL A 113 7.43 -2.64 4.20
C VAL A 113 6.50 -1.51 4.64
N LEU A 114 5.32 -1.38 4.04
CA LEU A 114 4.35 -0.35 4.43
C LEU A 114 3.91 -0.51 5.89
N LYS A 115 3.57 -1.73 6.31
CA LYS A 115 3.22 -2.05 7.70
C LYS A 115 4.35 -1.71 8.66
N ALA A 116 5.59 -2.04 8.32
CA ALA A 116 6.77 -1.74 9.12
C ALA A 116 6.99 -0.22 9.28
N ILE A 117 6.84 0.55 8.19
CA ILE A 117 6.91 2.01 8.22
C ILE A 117 5.82 2.59 9.14
N ILE A 118 4.57 2.16 9.00
CA ILE A 118 3.47 2.64 9.84
C ILE A 118 3.76 2.34 11.32
N ASN A 119 4.12 1.10 11.65
CA ASN A 119 4.44 0.71 13.02
C ASN A 119 5.60 1.55 13.61
N LYS A 120 6.62 1.82 12.81
CA LYS A 120 7.75 2.67 13.23
C LYS A 120 7.31 4.11 13.47
N CYS A 121 6.47 4.67 12.59
CA CYS A 121 5.91 6.02 12.73
C CYS A 121 5.07 6.18 14.02
N LEU A 122 4.41 5.12 14.46
CA LEU A 122 3.58 5.13 15.68
C LEU A 122 4.41 5.04 16.98
N SER A 123 5.72 4.81 16.89
CA SER A 123 6.58 4.75 18.09
C SER A 123 6.70 6.12 18.76
N PRO A 124 6.69 6.20 20.11
CA PRO A 124 6.77 7.48 20.82
C PRO A 124 8.02 8.30 20.47
N ALA A 125 9.14 7.65 20.20
CA ALA A 125 10.38 8.31 19.81
C ALA A 125 10.25 9.06 18.46
N ILE A 126 9.59 8.45 17.48
CA ILE A 126 9.32 9.06 16.17
C ILE A 126 8.25 10.14 16.28
N LEU A 127 7.16 9.87 17.02
CA LEU A 127 6.08 10.84 17.20
C LEU A 127 6.54 12.14 17.86
N THR A 128 7.50 12.08 18.79
CA THR A 128 8.06 13.29 19.42
C THR A 128 9.01 14.05 18.48
N GLY A 129 9.63 13.37 17.50
CA GLY A 129 10.56 13.97 16.54
C GLY A 129 9.99 14.18 15.14
N TYR A 130 8.68 13.96 14.90
CA TYR A 130 8.07 13.90 13.57
C TYR A 130 8.32 15.14 12.70
N MET A 131 8.42 16.33 13.28
CA MET A 131 8.68 17.57 12.53
C MET A 131 9.98 17.50 11.75
N GLY A 132 11.07 17.04 12.39
CA GLY A 132 12.36 16.89 11.71
C GLY A 132 12.33 15.83 10.59
N ILE A 133 11.55 14.77 10.76
CA ILE A 133 11.33 13.76 9.71
C ILE A 133 10.56 14.37 8.54
N MET A 134 9.47 15.08 8.80
CA MET A 134 8.69 15.75 7.75
C MET A 134 9.51 16.78 6.99
N ASP A 135 10.33 17.57 7.69
CA ASP A 135 11.23 18.54 7.06
C ASP A 135 12.26 17.86 6.15
N SER A 136 12.80 16.70 6.59
CA SER A 136 13.77 15.93 5.79
C SER A 136 13.17 15.29 4.53
N LEU A 137 11.85 15.11 4.48
CA LEU A 137 11.12 14.49 3.37
C LEU A 137 10.35 15.50 2.51
N SER A 138 10.42 16.80 2.84
CA SER A 138 9.59 17.85 2.24
C SER A 138 9.63 17.89 0.70
N ASP A 139 10.78 17.57 0.11
CA ASP A 139 10.99 17.62 -1.34
C ASP A 139 10.54 16.35 -2.08
N SER A 140 10.26 15.27 -1.35
CA SER A 140 9.99 13.96 -1.96
C SER A 140 8.67 13.32 -1.52
N PHE A 141 8.08 13.78 -0.41
CA PHE A 141 6.82 13.28 0.13
C PHE A 141 5.66 14.24 -0.17
N GLU A 142 4.66 13.73 -0.85
CA GLU A 142 3.44 14.48 -1.21
C GLU A 142 2.23 13.89 -0.47
N THR A 143 1.44 14.74 0.18
CA THR A 143 0.20 14.32 0.85
C THR A 143 -0.85 15.42 0.80
N SER A 144 -2.13 15.02 0.82
CA SER A 144 -3.25 15.96 0.97
C SER A 144 -3.51 16.38 2.43
N LEU A 145 -2.86 15.72 3.40
CA LEU A 145 -2.98 16.10 4.81
C LEU A 145 -2.23 17.41 5.05
N SER A 146 -2.90 18.39 5.63
CA SER A 146 -2.27 19.62 6.10
C SER A 146 -1.37 19.33 7.32
N GLN A 147 -0.36 20.17 7.55
CA GLN A 147 0.50 20.07 8.71
C GLN A 147 -0.28 20.10 10.04
N GLN A 148 -1.39 20.85 10.09
CA GLN A 148 -2.26 20.90 11.25
C GLN A 148 -2.97 19.56 11.49
N GLN A 149 -3.45 18.88 10.44
CA GLN A 149 -4.05 17.56 10.54
C GLN A 149 -3.04 16.51 10.98
N ILE A 150 -1.84 16.52 10.41
CA ILE A 150 -0.74 15.63 10.83
C ILE A 150 -0.43 15.86 12.31
N SER A 151 -0.27 17.11 12.74
CA SER A 151 -0.03 17.47 14.16
C SER A 151 -1.13 16.96 15.07
N SER A 152 -2.39 17.04 14.63
CA SER A 152 -3.54 16.56 15.41
C SER A 152 -3.54 15.04 15.55
N LEU A 153 -3.22 14.31 14.48
CA LEU A 153 -3.08 12.84 14.49
C LEU A 153 -1.94 12.40 15.43
N VAL A 154 -0.79 13.08 15.37
CA VAL A 154 0.35 12.80 16.25
C VAL A 154 -0.03 13.02 17.72
N ARG A 155 -0.70 14.12 18.04
CA ARG A 155 -1.16 14.40 19.42
C ARG A 155 -2.17 13.37 19.90
N MET A 156 -3.11 12.98 19.05
CA MET A 156 -4.08 11.94 19.36
C MET A 156 -3.35 10.63 19.71
N GLN A 157 -2.41 10.20 18.88
CA GLN A 157 -1.65 8.98 19.11
C GLN A 157 -0.81 9.02 20.37
N LEU A 158 -0.16 10.15 20.67
CA LEU A 158 0.64 10.34 21.90
C LEU A 158 -0.24 10.30 23.17
N ASN A 159 -1.45 10.81 23.10
CA ASN A 159 -2.39 10.82 24.24
C ASN A 159 -3.05 9.45 24.47
N ASP A 160 -3.39 8.77 23.39
CA ASP A 160 -4.11 7.49 23.43
C ASP A 160 -3.15 6.32 23.68
N GLY A 161 -1.97 6.35 23.06
CA GLY A 161 -0.94 5.31 23.19
C GLY A 161 -1.39 3.94 22.68
N ALA A 162 -2.52 3.87 21.98
CA ALA A 162 -3.09 2.63 21.48
C ALA A 162 -2.22 2.02 20.36
N GLY A 163 -2.07 0.71 20.37
CA GLY A 163 -1.50 -0.01 19.23
C GLY A 163 -2.48 -0.02 18.05
N TRP A 164 -1.94 -0.11 16.84
CA TRP A 164 -2.76 -0.27 15.64
C TRP A 164 -2.70 -1.72 15.15
N ASP A 165 -3.86 -2.32 14.98
CA ASP A 165 -4.00 -3.60 14.29
C ASP A 165 -4.02 -3.34 12.78
N ILE A 166 -2.88 -3.64 12.12
CA ILE A 166 -2.73 -3.45 10.68
C ILE A 166 -2.90 -4.80 10.00
N MET A 167 -4.00 -4.97 9.31
CA MET A 167 -4.32 -6.17 8.55
C MET A 167 -4.26 -5.90 7.06
N SER A 168 -3.98 -6.95 6.28
CA SER A 168 -3.92 -6.88 4.83
C SER A 168 -4.92 -7.85 4.23
N SER A 169 -5.72 -7.36 3.31
CA SER A 169 -6.58 -8.15 2.44
C SER A 169 -6.25 -7.84 0.99
N ARG A 170 -6.65 -8.71 0.08
CA ARG A 170 -6.49 -8.47 -1.36
C ARG A 170 -7.78 -8.79 -2.10
N VAL A 171 -8.05 -8.02 -3.13
CA VAL A 171 -9.03 -8.39 -4.14
C VAL A 171 -8.39 -9.43 -5.06
N VAL A 172 -9.16 -10.44 -5.46
CA VAL A 172 -8.76 -11.41 -6.47
C VAL A 172 -9.45 -11.11 -7.80
N GLY A 173 -9.02 -11.75 -8.88
CA GLY A 173 -9.61 -11.54 -10.20
C GLY A 173 -9.01 -12.48 -11.23
N THR A 174 -9.55 -12.43 -12.45
CA THR A 174 -9.12 -13.25 -13.58
C THR A 174 -8.35 -12.41 -14.58
N GLY A 175 -7.14 -12.86 -14.96
CA GLY A 175 -6.32 -12.20 -15.97
C GLY A 175 -6.88 -12.37 -17.36
N ASN A 176 -6.77 -11.33 -18.21
CA ASN A 176 -7.09 -11.36 -19.63
C ASN A 176 -6.09 -10.49 -20.41
N ASP A 177 -5.54 -11.01 -21.49
CA ASP A 177 -4.55 -10.37 -22.35
C ASP A 177 -4.97 -10.23 -23.82
N THR A 178 -6.23 -10.56 -24.13
CA THR A 178 -6.71 -10.69 -25.51
C THR A 178 -7.78 -9.69 -25.93
N ASP A 179 -8.58 -9.17 -24.99
CA ASP A 179 -9.87 -8.56 -25.34
C ASP A 179 -10.05 -7.11 -24.89
N TYR A 180 -9.17 -6.57 -24.05
CA TYR A 180 -9.42 -5.29 -23.40
C TYR A 180 -8.43 -4.21 -23.81
N THR A 181 -8.99 -3.06 -24.21
CA THR A 181 -8.27 -1.80 -24.36
C THR A 181 -8.45 -0.95 -23.11
N CYS A 182 -7.48 -0.12 -22.80
CA CYS A 182 -7.52 0.80 -21.68
C CYS A 182 -7.63 2.24 -22.18
N TYR A 183 -8.30 3.10 -21.43
CA TYR A 183 -8.42 4.52 -21.78
C TYR A 183 -7.06 5.18 -22.07
N SER A 184 -6.03 4.85 -21.28
CA SER A 184 -4.66 5.35 -21.47
C SER A 184 -3.91 4.75 -22.66
N SER A 185 -4.38 3.66 -23.24
CA SER A 185 -3.69 2.94 -24.33
C SER A 185 -4.36 3.07 -25.69
N GLY A 186 -5.50 3.76 -25.78
CA GLY A 186 -6.30 3.85 -27.02
C GLY A 186 -6.69 2.47 -27.51
N ASP A 187 -6.40 2.15 -28.76
CA ASP A 187 -6.78 0.86 -29.39
C ASP A 187 -5.82 -0.30 -29.05
N GLN A 188 -4.79 -0.06 -28.23
CA GLN A 188 -3.86 -1.12 -27.87
C GLN A 188 -4.44 -2.04 -26.81
N ILE A 189 -4.50 -3.34 -27.11
CA ILE A 189 -4.88 -4.36 -26.13
C ILE A 189 -3.78 -4.51 -25.10
N LEU A 190 -4.15 -4.46 -23.83
CA LEU A 190 -3.25 -4.66 -22.69
C LEU A 190 -3.75 -5.80 -21.83
N TYR A 191 -2.79 -6.52 -21.21
CA TYR A 191 -3.14 -7.43 -20.13
C TYR A 191 -3.87 -6.65 -19.03
N VAL A 192 -5.02 -7.15 -18.62
CA VAL A 192 -5.81 -6.62 -17.48
C VAL A 192 -6.21 -7.77 -16.57
N MET A 193 -6.62 -7.44 -15.36
CA MET A 193 -7.22 -8.38 -14.42
C MET A 193 -8.66 -7.92 -14.14
N ILE A 194 -9.61 -8.77 -14.45
CA ILE A 194 -11.02 -8.49 -14.14
C ILE A 194 -11.24 -8.79 -12.66
N PRO A 195 -11.58 -7.79 -11.83
CA PRO A 195 -11.83 -8.01 -10.42
C PRO A 195 -13.00 -8.98 -10.21
N ASP A 196 -12.88 -9.88 -9.24
CA ASP A 196 -14.01 -10.66 -8.77
C ASP A 196 -14.92 -9.79 -7.90
N GLU A 197 -16.19 -9.69 -8.27
CA GLU A 197 -17.15 -8.79 -7.61
C GLU A 197 -17.38 -9.15 -6.15
N ASN A 198 -17.38 -10.44 -5.78
CA ASN A 198 -17.54 -10.87 -4.40
C ASN A 198 -16.31 -10.49 -3.57
N SER A 199 -15.12 -10.61 -4.14
CA SER A 199 -13.87 -10.20 -3.50
C SER A 199 -13.82 -8.69 -3.29
N VAL A 200 -14.29 -7.89 -4.26
CA VAL A 200 -14.43 -6.42 -4.12
C VAL A 200 -15.43 -6.08 -3.01
N ALA A 201 -16.61 -6.73 -3.01
CA ALA A 201 -17.64 -6.52 -1.99
C ALA A 201 -17.14 -6.88 -0.59
N THR A 202 -16.41 -7.99 -0.45
CA THR A 202 -15.80 -8.41 0.83
C THR A 202 -14.78 -7.40 1.32
N ALA A 203 -13.91 -6.89 0.45
CA ALA A 203 -12.94 -5.86 0.80
C ALA A 203 -13.63 -4.54 1.22
N ALA A 204 -14.71 -4.16 0.52
CA ALA A 204 -15.53 -2.99 0.87
C ALA A 204 -16.22 -3.16 2.23
N ASP A 205 -16.74 -4.36 2.53
CA ASP A 205 -17.33 -4.68 3.84
C ASP A 205 -16.29 -4.53 4.96
N PHE A 206 -15.10 -5.09 4.81
CA PHE A 206 -14.02 -4.94 5.80
C PHE A 206 -13.68 -3.46 6.05
N ILE A 207 -13.54 -2.65 4.99
CA ILE A 207 -13.27 -1.21 5.14
C ILE A 207 -14.40 -0.53 5.92
N ASN A 208 -15.66 -0.79 5.59
CA ASN A 208 -16.81 -0.18 6.25
C ASN A 208 -16.93 -0.62 7.72
N ARG A 209 -16.68 -1.87 8.03
CA ARG A 209 -16.71 -2.39 9.42
C ARG A 209 -15.62 -1.74 10.27
N VAL A 210 -14.38 -1.67 9.75
CA VAL A 210 -13.30 -0.95 10.44
C VAL A 210 -13.62 0.53 10.62
N LYS A 211 -14.18 1.19 9.60
CA LYS A 211 -14.65 2.58 9.68
C LYS A 211 -15.71 2.78 10.77
N ASN A 212 -16.54 1.78 11.03
CA ASN A 212 -17.55 1.78 12.08
C ASN A 212 -17.01 1.35 13.46
N GLY A 213 -15.71 1.13 13.59
CA GLY A 213 -15.04 0.74 14.84
C GLY A 213 -15.10 -0.74 15.15
N GLU A 214 -15.43 -1.59 14.20
CA GLU A 214 -15.40 -3.05 14.36
C GLU A 214 -13.98 -3.57 14.19
N THR A 215 -13.66 -4.65 14.90
CA THR A 215 -12.42 -5.40 14.74
C THR A 215 -12.64 -6.55 13.76
N ILE A 216 -11.76 -6.70 12.78
CA ILE A 216 -11.73 -7.81 11.84
C ILE A 216 -10.65 -8.80 12.31
N SER A 217 -10.96 -10.10 12.40
CA SER A 217 -9.97 -11.09 12.79
C SER A 217 -9.07 -11.53 11.61
N GLN A 218 -7.88 -12.00 11.93
CA GLN A 218 -6.97 -12.62 10.95
C GLN A 218 -7.59 -13.84 10.28
N GLU A 219 -8.36 -14.63 11.02
CA GLU A 219 -9.05 -15.82 10.54
C GLU A 219 -10.13 -15.45 9.50
N GLU A 220 -10.87 -14.37 9.76
CA GLU A 220 -11.90 -13.86 8.86
C GLU A 220 -11.30 -13.37 7.52
N ILE A 221 -10.17 -12.66 7.58
CA ILE A 221 -9.43 -12.25 6.38
C ILE A 221 -8.89 -13.48 5.63
N ALA A 222 -8.28 -14.43 6.32
CA ALA A 222 -7.77 -15.64 5.70
C ALA A 222 -8.88 -16.47 5.03
N ALA A 223 -10.03 -16.59 5.66
CA ALA A 223 -11.19 -17.27 5.08
C ALA A 223 -11.70 -16.60 3.80
N SER A 224 -11.68 -15.26 3.74
CA SER A 224 -12.10 -14.50 2.56
C SER A 224 -11.15 -14.65 1.37
N MET A 225 -9.89 -15.01 1.60
CA MET A 225 -8.91 -15.22 0.54
C MET A 225 -8.92 -16.64 -0.05
N MET A 226 -9.64 -17.58 0.59
CA MET A 226 -9.74 -18.97 0.16
C MET A 226 -10.97 -19.24 -0.71
N ASN A 227 -11.92 -18.33 -0.74
CA ASN A 227 -13.16 -18.39 -1.53
C ASN A 227 -13.05 -17.55 -2.79
#